data_69751f653c7c204ec2a870770eb3c7f4
#
_entry.id   69751f653c7c204ec2a870770eb3c7f4
#
_cell.length_a   1.000
_cell.length_b   1.000
_cell.length_c   1.000
_cell.angle_alpha   90.00
_cell.angle_beta   90.00
_cell.angle_gamma   90.00
#
_symmetry.space_group_name_H-M   'P 1'
#
loop_
_entity.id
_entity.type
_entity.pdbx_description
1 polymer ?
#
loop_
_entity_poly.entity_id
_entity_poly.type
_entity_poly.pdbx_seq_one_letter_code
_entity_poly.pdbx_strand_id
1 'polypeptide(L)'
;MTTLEIALLLMLPLVIFFQRSSWKMKEYVFLIPIIYVIWYLSYAFLHEICHLSAALMLGKKVYDFQLIPYFWKGELGVGYVKSEYNQLTVLMPYIKDVVFSVIGVSLITKKVIKKPLLTGLALTILVFSPLFDIANNYLVYVTQAINDFRAFSDLTSSAVAHFVGISFLAIPLISTLFLLMKAKNYPFGIYIKEKYGKQ
;
A
#
# COMPACT_ATOMS: atom_id res chain seq x y z
N MET A 1 11.05 -8.82 7.55
CA MET A 1 11.28 -7.61 6.71
C MET A 1 12.77 -7.44 6.50
N THR A 2 13.18 -7.33 5.27
CA THR A 2 14.59 -7.04 4.92
C THR A 2 14.87 -5.55 5.15
N THR A 3 16.13 -5.19 5.37
CA THR A 3 16.57 -3.78 5.52
C THR A 3 16.18 -2.92 4.31
N LEU A 4 16.09 -3.54 3.14
CA LEU A 4 15.67 -2.90 1.89
C LEU A 4 14.19 -2.51 1.91
N GLU A 5 13.33 -3.37 2.45
CA GLU A 5 11.89 -3.11 2.59
C GLU A 5 11.63 -1.91 3.51
N ILE A 6 12.35 -1.86 4.63
CA ILE A 6 12.29 -0.74 5.57
C ILE A 6 12.78 0.55 4.89
N ALA A 7 13.89 0.49 4.15
CA ALA A 7 14.43 1.64 3.44
C ALA A 7 13.46 2.17 2.37
N LEU A 8 12.89 1.29 1.54
CA LEU A 8 11.90 1.66 0.53
C LEU A 8 10.63 2.25 1.15
N LEU A 9 10.18 1.69 2.26
CA LEU A 9 9.03 2.18 3.03
C LEU A 9 9.26 3.58 3.60
N LEU A 10 10.47 3.85 4.11
CA LEU A 10 10.83 5.15 4.68
C LEU A 10 11.11 6.19 3.59
N MET A 11 11.73 5.80 2.49
CA MET A 11 12.20 6.75 1.48
C MET A 11 11.11 7.20 0.52
N LEU A 12 10.22 6.32 0.09
CA LEU A 12 9.22 6.65 -0.94
C LEU A 12 8.20 7.72 -0.47
N PRO A 13 7.56 7.59 0.70
CA PRO A 13 6.71 8.64 1.25
C PRO A 13 7.48 9.93 1.49
N LEU A 14 8.73 9.85 1.98
CA LEU A 14 9.58 11.00 2.21
C LEU A 14 9.86 11.78 0.92
N VAL A 15 10.27 11.11 -0.15
CA VAL A 15 10.58 11.74 -1.44
C VAL A 15 9.36 12.50 -1.98
N ILE A 16 8.18 11.93 -1.88
CA ILE A 16 6.96 12.56 -2.38
C ILE A 16 6.52 13.72 -1.50
N PHE A 17 6.65 13.58 -0.20
CA PHE A 17 6.42 14.67 0.74
C PHE A 17 7.40 15.81 0.51
N PHE A 18 8.70 15.56 0.40
CA PHE A 18 9.72 16.59 0.15
C PHE A 18 9.52 17.30 -1.20
N GLN A 19 9.05 16.61 -2.23
CA GLN A 19 8.75 17.24 -3.51
C GLN A 19 7.49 18.12 -3.48
N ARG A 20 6.59 17.89 -2.53
CA ARG A 20 5.30 18.61 -2.45
C ARG A 20 5.25 19.70 -1.40
N SER A 21 6.25 19.86 -0.55
CA SER A 21 6.00 20.66 0.62
C SER A 21 6.68 22.00 0.66
N SER A 22 5.84 22.96 0.87
CA SER A 22 6.08 24.22 1.59
C SER A 22 5.98 24.06 3.12
N TRP A 23 5.94 22.84 3.64
CA TRP A 23 5.84 22.59 5.07
C TRP A 23 7.15 22.91 5.75
N LYS A 24 7.06 23.56 6.91
CA LYS A 24 8.23 23.78 7.75
C LYS A 24 8.74 22.42 8.24
N MET A 25 10.04 22.22 8.17
CA MET A 25 10.71 20.95 8.51
C MET A 25 10.24 20.33 9.85
N LYS A 26 9.87 21.16 10.82
CA LYS A 26 9.31 20.75 12.11
C LYS A 26 8.01 19.95 12.01
N GLU A 27 7.14 20.27 11.05
CA GLU A 27 5.85 19.60 10.87
C GLU A 27 6.03 18.19 10.30
N TYR A 28 7.08 17.97 9.50
CA TYR A 28 7.41 16.65 8.96
C TYR A 28 7.93 15.67 9.98
N VAL A 29 8.82 16.12 10.85
CA VAL A 29 9.44 15.27 11.87
C VAL A 29 8.40 14.58 12.73
N PHE A 30 7.26 15.22 12.98
CA PHE A 30 6.17 14.64 13.77
C PHE A 30 5.14 13.85 12.93
N LEU A 31 4.88 14.28 11.71
CA LEU A 31 3.84 13.64 10.87
C LEU A 31 4.31 12.34 10.25
N ILE A 32 5.58 12.23 9.85
CA ILE A 32 6.11 11.02 9.22
C ILE A 32 6.00 9.81 10.14
N PRO A 33 6.44 9.84 11.40
CA PRO A 33 6.26 8.72 12.32
C PRO A 33 4.80 8.33 12.51
N ILE A 34 3.91 9.33 12.63
CA ILE A 34 2.46 9.07 12.80
C ILE A 34 1.88 8.37 11.57
N ILE A 35 2.16 8.88 10.38
CA ILE A 35 1.70 8.28 9.12
C ILE A 35 2.26 6.85 8.99
N TYR A 36 3.52 6.66 9.35
CA TYR A 36 4.18 5.38 9.30
C TYR A 36 3.56 4.35 10.25
N VAL A 37 3.30 4.74 11.50
CA VAL A 37 2.64 3.88 12.49
C VAL A 37 1.22 3.51 12.01
N ILE A 38 0.44 4.49 11.54
CA ILE A 38 -0.90 4.23 11.01
C ILE A 38 -0.83 3.28 9.81
N TRP A 39 0.12 3.50 8.89
CA TRP A 39 0.30 2.62 7.75
C TRP A 39 0.65 1.20 8.19
N TYR A 40 1.62 1.04 9.08
CA TYR A 40 2.09 -0.25 9.55
C TYR A 40 0.98 -1.06 10.23
N LEU A 41 0.18 -0.42 11.08
CA LEU A 41 -0.96 -1.04 11.73
C LEU A 41 -2.09 -1.38 10.75
N SER A 42 -2.32 -0.52 9.76
CA SER A 42 -3.38 -0.73 8.77
C SER A 42 -3.00 -1.74 7.69
N TYR A 43 -1.73 -1.85 7.34
CA TYR A 43 -1.25 -2.70 6.26
C TYR A 43 -1.59 -4.18 6.49
N ALA A 44 -1.07 -4.77 7.56
CA ALA A 44 -1.30 -6.17 7.88
C ALA A 44 -2.81 -6.45 8.09
N PHE A 45 -3.49 -5.57 8.82
CA PHE A 45 -4.93 -5.67 9.03
C PHE A 45 -5.72 -5.66 7.73
N LEU A 46 -5.46 -4.70 6.83
CA LEU A 46 -6.16 -4.58 5.55
C LEU A 46 -5.86 -5.75 4.60
N HIS A 47 -4.66 -6.30 4.66
CA HIS A 47 -4.29 -7.48 3.90
C HIS A 47 -5.07 -8.71 4.38
N GLU A 48 -4.96 -9.02 5.66
CA GLU A 48 -5.55 -10.23 6.23
C GLU A 48 -7.09 -10.21 6.27
N ILE A 49 -7.70 -9.03 6.50
CA ILE A 49 -9.16 -8.92 6.48
C ILE A 49 -9.73 -9.17 5.07
N CYS A 50 -8.96 -8.95 4.01
CA CYS A 50 -9.37 -9.30 2.65
C CYS A 50 -9.42 -10.81 2.46
N HIS A 51 -8.42 -11.56 2.93
CA HIS A 51 -8.46 -13.02 2.93
C HIS A 51 -9.65 -13.56 3.73
N LEU A 52 -9.82 -13.06 4.94
CA LEU A 52 -10.92 -13.45 5.82
C LEU A 52 -12.29 -13.18 5.18
N SER A 53 -12.47 -11.96 4.67
CA SER A 53 -13.74 -11.56 4.03
C SER A 53 -14.04 -12.41 2.80
N ALA A 54 -13.05 -12.67 1.96
CA ALA A 54 -13.23 -13.51 0.79
C ALA A 54 -13.56 -14.95 1.17
N ALA A 55 -12.90 -15.51 2.18
CA ALA A 55 -13.20 -16.85 2.67
C ALA A 55 -14.65 -16.95 3.17
N LEU A 56 -15.08 -16.00 3.99
CA LEU A 56 -16.44 -15.96 4.53
C LEU A 56 -17.50 -15.76 3.43
N MET A 57 -17.27 -14.82 2.49
CA MET A 57 -18.20 -14.57 1.37
C MET A 57 -18.37 -15.78 0.46
N LEU A 58 -17.33 -16.62 0.32
CA LEU A 58 -17.35 -17.83 -0.50
C LEU A 58 -17.77 -19.09 0.30
N GLY A 59 -18.19 -18.94 1.56
CA GLY A 59 -18.58 -20.06 2.41
C GLY A 59 -17.43 -21.02 2.73
N LYS A 60 -16.16 -20.54 2.66
CA LYS A 60 -14.98 -21.34 2.98
C LYS A 60 -14.82 -21.48 4.48
N LYS A 61 -14.35 -22.64 4.92
CA LYS A 61 -14.07 -22.88 6.32
C LYS A 61 -12.83 -22.08 6.75
N VAL A 62 -12.99 -21.27 7.80
CA VAL A 62 -11.90 -20.56 8.47
C VAL A 62 -11.52 -21.35 9.72
N TYR A 63 -10.25 -21.71 9.85
CA TYR A 63 -9.72 -22.51 10.95
C TYR A 63 -9.15 -21.65 12.07
N ASP A 64 -8.46 -20.56 11.67
CA ASP A 64 -7.77 -19.67 12.60
C ASP A 64 -7.43 -18.36 11.88
N PHE A 65 -7.32 -17.24 12.61
CA PHE A 65 -6.89 -15.96 12.03
C PHE A 65 -6.30 -15.03 13.07
N GLN A 66 -5.36 -14.21 12.63
CA GLN A 66 -4.76 -13.12 13.39
C GLN A 66 -4.66 -11.89 12.48
N LEU A 67 -5.52 -10.90 12.70
CA LEU A 67 -5.56 -9.70 11.85
C LEU A 67 -4.54 -8.64 12.28
N ILE A 68 -4.18 -8.62 13.56
CA ILE A 68 -3.25 -7.64 14.12
C ILE A 68 -2.02 -8.38 14.65
N PRO A 69 -0.80 -7.98 14.27
CA PRO A 69 0.43 -8.58 14.79
C PRO A 69 0.52 -8.51 16.31
N TYR A 70 1.03 -9.56 16.95
CA TYR A 70 1.27 -9.58 18.39
C TYR A 70 2.55 -8.85 18.76
N PHE A 71 2.53 -7.51 18.73
CA PHE A 71 3.68 -6.68 19.07
C PHE A 71 4.27 -6.99 20.43
N TRP A 72 3.42 -7.31 21.41
CA TRP A 72 3.82 -7.66 22.78
C TRP A 72 4.51 -9.02 22.91
N LYS A 73 4.48 -9.85 21.87
CA LYS A 73 5.22 -11.11 21.78
C LYS A 73 6.49 -10.98 20.92
N GLY A 74 6.83 -9.78 20.46
CA GLY A 74 7.95 -9.55 19.57
C GLY A 74 7.73 -9.98 18.12
N GLU A 75 6.49 -10.39 17.77
CA GLU A 75 6.11 -10.76 16.43
C GLU A 75 5.77 -9.48 15.65
N LEU A 76 6.76 -8.94 14.97
CA LEU A 76 6.58 -7.76 14.13
C LEU A 76 6.11 -8.17 12.74
N GLY A 77 4.91 -7.75 12.36
CA GLY A 77 4.45 -7.76 10.98
C GLY A 77 3.77 -9.02 10.47
N VAL A 78 3.33 -9.94 11.32
CA VAL A 78 2.68 -11.18 10.89
C VAL A 78 1.21 -11.19 11.27
N GLY A 79 0.34 -10.87 10.30
CA GLY A 79 -1.03 -11.32 10.30
C GLY A 79 -1.13 -12.65 9.55
N TYR A 80 -2.21 -13.37 9.72
CA TYR A 80 -2.51 -14.55 8.91
C TYR A 80 -4.00 -14.90 8.97
N VAL A 81 -4.47 -15.56 7.91
CA VAL A 81 -5.77 -16.23 7.85
C VAL A 81 -5.56 -17.66 7.37
N LYS A 82 -5.87 -18.63 8.23
CA LYS A 82 -5.87 -20.05 7.88
C LYS A 82 -7.28 -20.47 7.50
N SER A 83 -7.53 -20.67 6.24
CA SER A 83 -8.82 -21.09 5.69
C SER A 83 -8.66 -22.10 4.57
N GLU A 84 -9.76 -22.73 4.19
CA GLU A 84 -9.82 -23.30 2.85
C GLU A 84 -9.67 -22.17 1.83
N TYR A 85 -8.70 -22.28 0.94
CA TYR A 85 -8.40 -21.23 -0.02
C TYR A 85 -8.74 -21.65 -1.45
N ASN A 86 -9.03 -20.67 -2.27
CA ASN A 86 -9.16 -20.76 -3.70
C ASN A 86 -8.49 -19.54 -4.36
N GLN A 87 -8.53 -19.47 -5.67
CA GLN A 87 -7.91 -18.38 -6.42
C GLN A 87 -8.36 -17.00 -5.95
N LEU A 88 -9.64 -16.81 -5.66
CA LEU A 88 -10.18 -15.52 -5.26
C LEU A 88 -9.80 -15.16 -3.81
N THR A 89 -9.84 -16.13 -2.88
CA THR A 89 -9.42 -15.87 -1.49
C THR A 89 -7.95 -15.44 -1.42
N VAL A 90 -7.10 -16.04 -2.24
CA VAL A 90 -5.67 -15.73 -2.29
C VAL A 90 -5.41 -14.36 -2.94
N LEU A 91 -6.15 -14.00 -3.98
CA LEU A 91 -5.92 -12.75 -4.73
C LEU A 91 -6.66 -11.53 -4.18
N MET A 92 -7.59 -11.69 -3.24
CA MET A 92 -8.43 -10.59 -2.77
C MET A 92 -7.65 -9.39 -2.20
N PRO A 93 -6.55 -9.56 -1.43
CA PRO A 93 -5.75 -8.43 -0.98
C PRO A 93 -5.21 -7.59 -2.15
N TYR A 94 -4.73 -8.25 -3.20
CA TYR A 94 -4.15 -7.57 -4.37
C TYR A 94 -5.21 -6.93 -5.27
N ILE A 95 -6.41 -7.51 -5.34
CA ILE A 95 -7.57 -6.86 -5.99
C ILE A 95 -7.92 -5.57 -5.24
N LYS A 96 -8.00 -5.60 -3.90
CA LYS A 96 -8.17 -4.41 -3.06
C LYS A 96 -7.09 -3.37 -3.38
N ASP A 97 -5.82 -3.78 -3.51
CA ASP A 97 -4.69 -2.90 -3.75
C ASP A 97 -4.77 -2.18 -5.10
N VAL A 98 -5.16 -2.90 -6.13
CA VAL A 98 -5.42 -2.30 -7.45
C VAL A 98 -6.55 -1.25 -7.36
N VAL A 99 -7.67 -1.60 -6.71
CA VAL A 99 -8.80 -0.68 -6.52
C VAL A 99 -8.38 0.54 -5.69
N PHE A 100 -7.66 0.34 -4.60
CA PHE A 100 -7.16 1.42 -3.75
C PHE A 100 -6.23 2.36 -4.51
N SER A 101 -5.33 1.83 -5.34
CA SER A 101 -4.43 2.65 -6.17
C SER A 101 -5.21 3.57 -7.11
N VAL A 102 -6.22 3.05 -7.80
CA VAL A 102 -7.07 3.83 -8.71
C VAL A 102 -7.87 4.90 -7.95
N ILE A 103 -8.46 4.55 -6.81
CA ILE A 103 -9.19 5.49 -5.95
C ILE A 103 -8.23 6.58 -5.44
N GLY A 104 -7.06 6.20 -4.93
CA GLY A 104 -6.07 7.12 -4.39
C GLY A 104 -5.61 8.16 -5.42
N VAL A 105 -5.25 7.70 -6.63
CA VAL A 105 -4.92 8.59 -7.74
C VAL A 105 -6.06 9.55 -8.07
N SER A 106 -7.28 9.04 -8.13
CA SER A 106 -8.46 9.85 -8.45
C SER A 106 -8.72 10.94 -7.40
N LEU A 107 -8.67 10.59 -6.11
CA LEU A 107 -8.88 11.54 -5.01
C LEU A 107 -7.82 12.64 -4.97
N ILE A 108 -6.56 12.25 -5.19
CA ILE A 108 -5.43 13.18 -5.15
C ILE A 108 -5.42 14.10 -6.36
N THR A 109 -5.65 13.55 -7.56
CA THR A 109 -5.61 14.34 -8.80
C THR A 109 -6.78 15.30 -8.92
N LYS A 110 -7.96 14.90 -8.46
CA LYS A 110 -9.15 15.77 -8.42
C LYS A 110 -9.14 16.76 -7.25
N LYS A 111 -8.09 16.75 -6.42
CA LYS A 111 -7.94 17.64 -5.25
C LYS A 111 -9.12 17.56 -4.27
N VAL A 112 -9.76 16.40 -4.17
CA VAL A 112 -10.85 16.15 -3.22
C VAL A 112 -10.34 16.30 -1.79
N ILE A 113 -9.11 15.82 -1.54
CA ILE A 113 -8.45 15.91 -0.25
C ILE A 113 -7.57 17.16 -0.23
N LYS A 114 -7.93 18.13 0.62
CA LYS A 114 -7.24 19.43 0.70
C LYS A 114 -6.28 19.53 1.90
N LYS A 115 -6.56 18.79 2.98
CA LYS A 115 -5.72 18.83 4.19
C LYS A 115 -4.42 18.03 3.97
N PRO A 116 -3.24 18.61 4.24
CA PRO A 116 -1.96 17.95 4.00
C PRO A 116 -1.82 16.58 4.66
N LEU A 117 -2.20 16.45 5.94
CA LEU A 117 -2.17 15.17 6.66
C LEU A 117 -3.03 14.10 5.96
N LEU A 118 -4.26 14.44 5.58
CA LEU A 118 -5.16 13.51 4.89
C LEU A 118 -4.64 13.15 3.49
N THR A 119 -3.99 14.09 2.81
CA THR A 119 -3.32 13.81 1.52
C THR A 119 -2.16 12.83 1.72
N GLY A 120 -1.37 13.01 2.76
CA GLY A 120 -0.29 12.10 3.12
C GLY A 120 -0.78 10.71 3.47
N LEU A 121 -1.81 10.60 4.29
CA LEU A 121 -2.45 9.33 4.63
C LEU A 121 -3.04 8.64 3.39
N ALA A 122 -3.74 9.40 2.54
CA ALA A 122 -4.29 8.86 1.30
C ALA A 122 -3.20 8.37 0.34
N LEU A 123 -2.10 9.11 0.17
CA LEU A 123 -0.94 8.68 -0.60
C LEU A 123 -0.37 7.38 -0.03
N THR A 124 -0.17 7.31 1.27
CA THR A 124 0.46 6.16 1.92
C THR A 124 -0.44 4.93 1.87
N ILE A 125 -1.70 5.05 2.26
CA ILE A 125 -2.63 3.91 2.38
C ILE A 125 -3.20 3.49 1.02
N LEU A 126 -3.51 4.44 0.14
CA LEU A 126 -4.21 4.15 -1.11
C LEU A 126 -3.28 4.05 -2.34
N VAL A 127 -2.01 4.44 -2.24
CA VAL A 127 -1.10 4.39 -3.39
C VAL A 127 0.16 3.59 -3.08
N PHE A 128 0.88 3.94 -2.01
CA PHE A 128 2.16 3.27 -1.71
C PHE A 128 2.01 1.92 -1.05
N SER A 129 1.08 1.78 -0.10
CA SER A 129 0.81 0.49 0.53
C SER A 129 0.40 -0.57 -0.51
N PRO A 130 -0.51 -0.30 -1.45
CA PRO A 130 -0.80 -1.20 -2.57
C PRO A 130 0.41 -1.58 -3.41
N LEU A 131 1.21 -0.60 -3.81
CA LEU A 131 2.42 -0.87 -4.58
C LEU A 131 3.40 -1.75 -3.80
N PHE A 132 3.60 -1.44 -2.51
CA PHE A 132 4.48 -2.19 -1.64
C PHE A 132 3.99 -3.62 -1.43
N ASP A 133 2.70 -3.81 -1.12
CA ASP A 133 2.12 -5.11 -0.85
C ASP A 133 2.29 -6.06 -2.04
N ILE A 134 1.89 -5.62 -3.23
CA ILE A 134 2.02 -6.43 -4.43
C ILE A 134 3.50 -6.67 -4.78
N ALA A 135 4.34 -5.62 -4.74
CA ALA A 135 5.76 -5.75 -5.08
C ALA A 135 6.49 -6.70 -4.12
N ASN A 136 6.27 -6.55 -2.81
CA ASN A 136 6.89 -7.41 -1.81
C ASN A 136 6.48 -8.87 -2.00
N ASN A 137 5.19 -9.14 -2.09
CA ASN A 137 4.68 -10.50 -2.25
C ASN A 137 5.11 -11.12 -3.58
N TYR A 138 5.13 -10.35 -4.66
CA TYR A 138 5.58 -10.86 -5.95
C TYR A 138 7.11 -11.13 -5.96
N LEU A 139 7.91 -10.28 -5.34
CA LEU A 139 9.35 -10.53 -5.19
C LEU A 139 9.64 -11.76 -4.32
N VAL A 140 8.91 -11.94 -3.21
CA VAL A 140 8.99 -13.12 -2.35
C VAL A 140 8.64 -14.38 -3.14
N TYR A 141 7.62 -14.34 -4.00
CA TYR A 141 7.27 -15.44 -4.90
C TYR A 141 8.40 -15.77 -5.88
N VAL A 142 8.99 -14.76 -6.54
CA VAL A 142 10.10 -14.95 -7.49
C VAL A 142 11.33 -15.55 -6.80
N THR A 143 11.58 -15.23 -5.54
CA THR A 143 12.65 -15.82 -4.72
C THR A 143 12.30 -17.18 -4.12
N GLN A 144 11.18 -17.78 -4.56
CA GLN A 144 10.70 -19.12 -4.19
C GLN A 144 10.30 -19.30 -2.73
N ALA A 145 10.01 -18.24 -2.00
CA ALA A 145 9.47 -18.33 -0.66
C ALA A 145 7.95 -18.61 -0.67
N ILE A 146 7.44 -19.14 0.42
CA ILE A 146 6.00 -19.45 0.59
C ILE A 146 5.25 -18.15 0.84
N ASN A 147 4.27 -17.85 -0.01
CA ASN A 147 3.37 -16.72 0.12
C ASN A 147 2.10 -16.93 -0.74
N ASP A 148 1.25 -15.92 -0.84
CA ASP A 148 -0.01 -15.97 -1.59
C ASP A 148 0.20 -16.24 -3.09
N PHE A 149 1.18 -15.60 -3.74
CA PHE A 149 1.46 -15.88 -5.14
C PHE A 149 1.94 -17.31 -5.37
N ARG A 150 2.60 -17.92 -4.39
CA ARG A 150 2.95 -19.34 -4.46
C ARG A 150 1.71 -20.20 -4.33
N ALA A 151 0.84 -19.92 -3.37
CA ALA A 151 -0.43 -20.61 -3.21
C ALA A 151 -1.31 -20.47 -4.47
N PHE A 152 -1.34 -19.28 -5.08
CA PHE A 152 -2.04 -19.05 -6.35
C PHE A 152 -1.41 -19.84 -7.52
N SER A 153 -0.09 -19.91 -7.59
CA SER A 153 0.63 -20.71 -8.57
C SER A 153 0.29 -22.20 -8.46
N ASP A 154 0.19 -22.70 -7.23
CA ASP A 154 -0.16 -24.11 -6.97
C ASP A 154 -1.62 -24.43 -7.36
N LEU A 155 -2.51 -23.43 -7.30
CA LEU A 155 -3.91 -23.54 -7.75
C LEU A 155 -4.10 -23.39 -9.28
N THR A 156 -3.09 -22.88 -9.98
CA THR A 156 -3.19 -22.53 -11.41
C THR A 156 -1.98 -23.05 -12.19
N SER A 157 -1.00 -22.19 -12.37
CA SER A 157 0.34 -22.50 -12.89
C SER A 157 1.28 -21.34 -12.63
N SER A 158 2.59 -21.58 -12.67
CA SER A 158 3.60 -20.54 -12.51
C SER A 158 3.47 -19.44 -13.57
N ALA A 159 3.17 -19.79 -14.82
CA ALA A 159 2.99 -18.81 -15.90
C ALA A 159 1.82 -17.86 -15.62
N VAL A 160 0.69 -18.39 -15.14
CA VAL A 160 -0.48 -17.60 -14.76
C VAL A 160 -0.18 -16.71 -13.56
N ALA A 161 0.53 -17.24 -12.54
CA ALA A 161 0.91 -16.47 -11.37
C ALA A 161 1.86 -15.30 -11.72
N HIS A 162 2.82 -15.51 -12.62
CA HIS A 162 3.67 -14.42 -13.13
C HIS A 162 2.88 -13.39 -13.92
N PHE A 163 1.99 -13.82 -14.81
CA PHE A 163 1.16 -12.89 -15.58
C PHE A 163 0.27 -12.02 -14.67
N VAL A 164 -0.40 -12.64 -13.70
CA VAL A 164 -1.27 -11.94 -12.75
C VAL A 164 -0.44 -11.01 -11.85
N GLY A 165 0.69 -11.48 -11.33
CA GLY A 165 1.56 -10.68 -10.45
C GLY A 165 2.11 -9.44 -11.16
N ILE A 166 2.59 -9.57 -12.39
CA ILE A 166 3.07 -8.45 -13.21
C ILE A 166 1.92 -7.49 -13.54
N SER A 167 0.74 -8.01 -13.92
CA SER A 167 -0.42 -7.19 -14.25
C SER A 167 -0.91 -6.38 -13.05
N PHE A 168 -0.98 -7.00 -11.88
CA PHE A 168 -1.37 -6.32 -10.65
C PHE A 168 -0.32 -5.28 -10.21
N LEU A 169 0.96 -5.59 -10.34
CA LEU A 169 2.03 -4.65 -10.01
C LEU A 169 2.06 -3.43 -10.95
N ALA A 170 1.75 -3.62 -12.22
CA ALA A 170 1.79 -2.56 -13.22
C ALA A 170 0.83 -1.41 -12.88
N ILE A 171 -0.37 -1.69 -12.35
CA ILE A 171 -1.38 -0.67 -12.06
C ILE A 171 -0.94 0.28 -10.94
N PRO A 172 -0.55 -0.17 -9.73
CA PRO A 172 -0.05 0.71 -8.69
C PRO A 172 1.26 1.41 -9.09
N LEU A 173 2.12 0.76 -9.86
CA LEU A 173 3.36 1.36 -10.36
C LEU A 173 3.08 2.53 -11.31
N ILE A 174 2.22 2.33 -12.31
CA ILE A 174 1.79 3.39 -13.24
C ILE A 174 1.09 4.50 -12.47
N SER A 175 0.23 4.16 -11.51
CA SER A 175 -0.46 5.11 -10.63
C SER A 175 0.53 6.00 -9.87
N THR A 176 1.56 5.38 -9.30
CA THR A 176 2.62 6.09 -8.56
C THR A 176 3.44 6.99 -9.49
N LEU A 177 3.89 6.48 -10.63
CA LEU A 177 4.64 7.25 -11.63
C LEU A 177 3.83 8.44 -12.15
N PHE A 178 2.55 8.24 -12.44
CA PHE A 178 1.65 9.31 -12.88
C PHE A 178 1.54 10.43 -11.84
N LEU A 179 1.40 10.09 -10.55
CA LEU A 179 1.38 11.09 -9.48
C LEU A 179 2.70 11.82 -9.34
N LEU A 180 3.84 11.13 -9.49
CA LEU A 180 5.18 11.73 -9.46
C LEU A 180 5.37 12.70 -10.60
N MET A 181 4.98 12.34 -11.81
CA MET A 181 5.06 13.21 -13.00
C MET A 181 4.18 14.46 -12.83
N LYS A 182 2.95 14.28 -12.34
CA LYS A 182 2.07 15.42 -12.02
C LYS A 182 2.64 16.31 -10.92
N ALA A 183 3.25 15.75 -9.90
CA ALA A 183 3.87 16.52 -8.81
C ALA A 183 5.00 17.42 -9.34
N LYS A 184 5.82 16.94 -10.28
CA LYS A 184 6.90 17.71 -10.89
C LYS A 184 6.38 18.91 -11.72
N ASN A 185 5.21 18.75 -12.35
CA ASN A 185 4.62 19.78 -13.24
C ASN A 185 3.70 20.77 -12.51
N TYR A 186 3.47 20.60 -11.21
CA TYR A 186 2.70 21.53 -10.40
C TYR A 186 3.68 22.47 -9.69
N PRO A 187 3.74 23.76 -10.07
CA PRO A 187 4.50 24.77 -9.33
C PRO A 187 3.78 25.04 -8.00
N PHE A 188 4.12 24.27 -6.97
CA PHE A 188 3.58 24.46 -5.62
C PHE A 188 3.91 25.82 -5.00
N GLY A 189 4.88 26.53 -5.56
CA GLY A 189 5.20 27.91 -5.18
C GLY A 189 4.09 28.95 -5.49
N ILE A 190 3.17 28.65 -6.40
CA ILE A 190 2.11 29.59 -6.78
C ILE A 190 1.00 29.62 -5.73
N TYR A 191 0.69 28.48 -5.08
CA TYR A 191 -0.38 28.43 -4.09
C TYR A 191 -0.09 29.24 -2.79
N ILE A 192 1.18 29.41 -2.45
CA ILE A 192 1.61 30.21 -1.30
C ILE A 192 1.53 31.70 -1.65
N LYS A 193 1.89 32.08 -2.88
CA LYS A 193 1.84 33.49 -3.33
C LYS A 193 0.39 34.01 -3.38
N GLU A 194 -0.57 33.19 -3.82
CA GLU A 194 -1.98 33.59 -3.86
C GLU A 194 -2.63 33.71 -2.47
N LYS A 195 -2.18 32.90 -1.49
CA LYS A 195 -2.79 32.91 -0.15
C LYS A 195 -2.14 33.88 0.82
N TYR A 196 -0.87 34.25 0.65
CA TYR A 196 -0.09 35.07 1.57
C TYR A 196 0.57 36.29 0.90
N GLY A 197 0.40 36.50 -0.40
CA GLY A 197 0.97 37.60 -1.17
C GLY A 197 0.11 38.88 -1.21
N LYS A 198 -0.94 38.96 -0.40
CA LYS A 198 -1.72 40.18 -0.14
C LYS A 198 -1.54 40.57 1.32
N GLN A 199 -0.37 41.00 1.67
CA GLN A 199 -0.08 41.89 2.80
C GLN A 199 0.84 42.99 2.28
#